data_a3b0ebb6f9580b4040a3975b3d9121b3
#
_entry.id   a3b0ebb6f9580b4040a3975b3d9121b3
#
_cell.length_a   1.000
_cell.length_b   1.000
_cell.length_c   1.000
_cell.angle_alpha   90.00
_cell.angle_beta   90.00
_cell.angle_gamma   90.00
#
_symmetry.space_group_name_H-M   'P 1'
#
loop_
_entity.id
_entity.type
_entity.pdbx_description
1 polymer ?
#
loop_
_entity_poly.entity_id
_entity_poly.type
_entity_poly.pdbx_seq_one_letter_code
_entity_poly.pdbx_strand_id
1 'polypeptide(L)'
;MKPESHIRERGRPFNGDEFRASLRDGRKVYYGGELVEDVTSHPAFQNACDSVAKLYDALHAPETHHKLCWQTDTGSGGYTHKFFRYARSREELLEQRDAIAEWARMSYGWMGRTADYKAAFGDVLGANPEFYGDFAGNARTWYQRIQEHCLYLNHAIVNPPIDRDKPSDEVKDVYVHVTRETDAGIFVNGAKVVATNSALTHYNFIGQTAVQEIGDDPDFALLFITPMNADGVKLISRVSYEKNATATASPFDYPLSSRFDENDAILILEDVFIPWEDVLIYRDKQKLMQWGFAAGFGRLYPLQACTRFAVKLDFLAGLLEQVLECTGTLAFRNVSAELGEVVAWRNLFWSITDHMCLAAEEWKSGAYLPPTESAFNYRTFAPMAYDKIFHIIKTTAASGLIYLPGSNLDLKNPELNANLARYCRGSGDITHLDRIKIMKLMWDAIGSEFGGRHHLYELNYAGAADAIRVQCLGAARATGEMAKMRKLSIRCMSDYNLDGWTNS
;
A
#
# COMPACT_ATOMS: atom_id res chain seq x y z
N MET A 1 -6.91 -25.88 4.57
CA MET A 1 -5.45 -26.20 4.59
C MET A 1 -4.72 -24.87 4.78
N LYS A 2 -3.69 -24.80 5.63
CA LYS A 2 -2.92 -23.54 5.82
C LYS A 2 -2.13 -23.25 4.53
N PRO A 3 -2.05 -21.99 4.05
CA PRO A 3 -1.32 -21.62 2.83
C PRO A 3 0.14 -22.11 2.82
N GLU A 4 0.82 -22.06 3.96
CA GLU A 4 2.23 -22.46 4.14
C GLU A 4 2.49 -23.94 3.80
N SER A 5 1.46 -24.77 3.82
CA SER A 5 1.60 -26.20 3.46
C SER A 5 1.91 -26.45 1.98
N HIS A 6 1.80 -25.43 1.13
CA HIS A 6 2.16 -25.49 -0.28
C HIS A 6 3.65 -25.25 -0.53
N ILE A 7 4.41 -24.77 0.46
CA ILE A 7 5.86 -24.59 0.35
C ILE A 7 6.53 -25.98 0.41
N ARG A 8 7.25 -26.32 -0.65
CA ARG A 8 7.86 -27.66 -0.81
C ARG A 8 9.17 -27.82 -0.03
N GLU A 9 9.90 -26.73 0.14
CA GLU A 9 11.20 -26.71 0.81
C GLU A 9 11.15 -25.85 2.07
N ARG A 10 11.62 -26.37 3.18
CA ARG A 10 11.67 -25.62 4.44
C ARG A 10 12.73 -24.51 4.38
N GLY A 11 12.49 -23.43 5.15
CA GLY A 11 13.47 -22.36 5.31
C GLY A 11 13.51 -21.35 4.15
N ARG A 12 12.47 -21.29 3.33
CA ARG A 12 12.33 -20.28 2.30
C ARG A 12 10.87 -19.81 2.13
N PRO A 13 10.65 -18.60 1.59
CA PRO A 13 9.30 -18.14 1.26
C PRO A 13 8.72 -18.87 0.05
N PHE A 14 7.46 -18.61 -0.26
CA PHE A 14 6.81 -19.06 -1.50
C PHE A 14 7.64 -18.67 -2.72
N ASN A 15 7.67 -19.52 -3.74
CA ASN A 15 7.88 -19.09 -5.12
C ASN A 15 6.54 -18.78 -5.81
N GLY A 16 6.58 -18.29 -7.05
CA GLY A 16 5.36 -17.88 -7.76
C GLY A 16 4.36 -19.02 -7.99
N ASP A 17 4.84 -20.24 -8.26
CA ASP A 17 3.95 -21.40 -8.46
C ASP A 17 3.31 -21.86 -7.15
N GLU A 18 4.06 -21.88 -6.08
CA GLU A 18 3.56 -22.21 -4.73
C GLU A 18 2.58 -21.15 -4.24
N PHE A 19 2.86 -19.87 -4.52
CA PHE A 19 1.92 -18.78 -4.26
C PHE A 19 0.59 -19.01 -4.99
N ARG A 20 0.61 -19.26 -6.31
CA ARG A 20 -0.62 -19.57 -7.06
C ARG A 20 -1.34 -20.80 -6.50
N ALA A 21 -0.60 -21.87 -6.18
CA ALA A 21 -1.17 -23.08 -5.62
C ALA A 21 -1.86 -22.82 -4.26
N SER A 22 -1.29 -21.97 -3.42
CA SER A 22 -1.83 -21.63 -2.10
C SER A 22 -3.15 -20.85 -2.14
N LEU A 23 -3.45 -20.20 -3.29
CA LEU A 23 -4.70 -19.46 -3.48
C LEU A 23 -5.87 -20.36 -3.92
N ARG A 24 -5.62 -21.63 -4.31
CA ARG A 24 -6.63 -22.62 -4.67
C ARG A 24 -7.17 -23.35 -3.44
N ASP A 25 -7.66 -22.60 -2.49
CA ASP A 25 -8.00 -23.02 -1.14
C ASP A 25 -9.52 -23.07 -0.84
N GLY A 26 -10.36 -22.82 -1.85
CA GLY A 26 -11.82 -22.81 -1.72
C GLY A 26 -12.40 -21.50 -1.15
N ARG A 27 -11.59 -20.42 -1.15
CA ARG A 27 -12.03 -19.08 -0.74
C ARG A 27 -13.29 -18.62 -1.47
N LYS A 28 -14.16 -17.86 -0.79
CA LYS A 28 -15.42 -17.38 -1.34
C LYS A 28 -15.25 -15.96 -1.89
N VAL A 29 -14.92 -15.84 -3.16
CA VAL A 29 -14.79 -14.57 -3.88
C VAL A 29 -15.93 -14.44 -4.88
N TYR A 30 -16.73 -13.37 -4.79
CA TYR A 30 -17.81 -13.08 -5.71
C TYR A 30 -17.43 -11.94 -6.64
N TYR A 31 -17.69 -12.11 -7.92
CA TYR A 31 -17.50 -11.11 -8.97
C TYR A 31 -18.68 -11.11 -9.94
N GLY A 32 -19.35 -9.96 -10.12
CA GLY A 32 -20.48 -9.84 -11.04
C GLY A 32 -21.67 -10.73 -10.72
N GLY A 33 -21.87 -11.09 -9.46
CA GLY A 33 -22.95 -11.98 -8.99
C GLY A 33 -22.58 -13.46 -8.98
N GLU A 34 -21.42 -13.86 -9.48
CA GLU A 34 -20.98 -15.26 -9.59
C GLU A 34 -19.85 -15.55 -8.58
N LEU A 35 -19.82 -16.80 -8.07
CA LEU A 35 -18.71 -17.31 -7.29
C LEU A 35 -17.52 -17.62 -8.21
N VAL A 36 -16.38 -17.03 -7.93
CA VAL A 36 -15.12 -17.31 -8.63
C VAL A 36 -14.56 -18.65 -8.14
N GLU A 37 -14.44 -19.63 -9.03
CA GLU A 37 -13.94 -20.96 -8.69
C GLU A 37 -12.44 -20.96 -8.39
N ASP A 38 -11.65 -20.24 -9.21
CA ASP A 38 -10.19 -20.12 -9.08
C ASP A 38 -9.74 -18.71 -9.43
N VAL A 39 -9.30 -17.95 -8.45
CA VAL A 39 -8.79 -16.58 -8.61
C VAL A 39 -7.50 -16.53 -9.43
N THR A 40 -6.74 -17.61 -9.51
CA THR A 40 -5.46 -17.68 -10.24
C THR A 40 -5.63 -17.77 -11.75
N SER A 41 -6.82 -18.15 -12.23
CA SER A 41 -7.15 -18.30 -13.65
C SER A 41 -8.34 -17.45 -14.10
N HIS A 42 -9.09 -16.87 -13.17
CA HIS A 42 -10.23 -16.04 -13.51
C HIS A 42 -9.79 -14.70 -14.15
N PRO A 43 -10.41 -14.26 -15.27
CA PRO A 43 -9.99 -13.07 -16.02
C PRO A 43 -9.98 -11.75 -15.23
N ALA A 44 -10.66 -11.69 -14.09
CA ALA A 44 -10.66 -10.51 -13.23
C ALA A 44 -9.44 -10.39 -12.30
N PHE A 45 -8.60 -11.44 -12.19
CA PHE A 45 -7.54 -11.52 -11.18
C PHE A 45 -6.24 -12.18 -11.67
N GLN A 46 -6.25 -12.90 -12.78
CA GLN A 46 -5.14 -13.77 -13.20
C GLN A 46 -3.84 -13.02 -13.46
N ASN A 47 -3.87 -11.87 -14.13
CA ASN A 47 -2.65 -11.14 -14.48
C ASN A 47 -2.11 -10.36 -13.28
N ALA A 48 -2.98 -9.86 -12.40
CA ALA A 48 -2.58 -9.33 -11.10
C ALA A 48 -1.95 -10.42 -10.23
N CYS A 49 -2.53 -11.63 -10.21
CA CYS A 49 -1.95 -12.81 -9.56
C CYS A 49 -0.57 -13.15 -10.11
N ASP A 50 -0.39 -13.14 -11.43
CA ASP A 50 0.90 -13.36 -12.09
C ASP A 50 1.93 -12.28 -11.73
N SER A 51 1.47 -11.03 -11.59
CA SER A 51 2.35 -9.93 -11.16
C SER A 51 2.83 -10.13 -9.73
N VAL A 52 1.97 -10.56 -8.81
CA VAL A 52 2.37 -10.92 -7.43
C VAL A 52 3.28 -12.15 -7.41
N ALA A 53 2.96 -13.18 -8.21
CA ALA A 53 3.78 -14.39 -8.29
C ALA A 53 5.23 -14.09 -8.73
N LYS A 54 5.43 -13.14 -9.66
CA LYS A 54 6.77 -12.68 -10.07
C LYS A 54 7.54 -12.01 -8.91
N LEU A 55 6.85 -11.31 -7.99
CA LEU A 55 7.50 -10.75 -6.80
C LEU A 55 8.07 -11.88 -5.92
N TYR A 56 7.32 -12.97 -5.75
CA TYR A 56 7.80 -14.15 -5.03
C TYR A 56 8.96 -14.83 -5.76
N ASP A 57 8.88 -15.02 -7.08
CA ASP A 57 9.97 -15.60 -7.87
C ASP A 57 11.27 -14.81 -7.74
N ALA A 58 11.20 -13.48 -7.65
CA ALA A 58 12.35 -12.61 -7.47
C ALA A 58 13.12 -12.86 -6.15
N LEU A 59 12.49 -13.45 -5.13
CA LEU A 59 13.17 -13.83 -3.89
C LEU A 59 14.14 -14.99 -4.07
N HIS A 60 13.97 -15.77 -5.14
CA HIS A 60 14.77 -16.96 -5.43
C HIS A 60 15.76 -16.78 -6.59
N ALA A 61 15.52 -15.77 -7.43
CA ALA A 61 16.37 -15.51 -8.59
C ALA A 61 17.75 -14.97 -8.17
N PRO A 62 18.86 -15.58 -8.66
CA PRO A 62 20.22 -15.23 -8.21
C PRO A 62 20.56 -13.73 -8.37
N GLU A 63 20.02 -13.08 -9.41
CA GLU A 63 20.26 -11.68 -9.72
C GLU A 63 19.56 -10.69 -8.76
N THR A 64 18.51 -11.12 -8.08
CA THR A 64 17.71 -10.28 -7.17
C THR A 64 17.79 -10.73 -5.71
N HIS A 65 18.06 -12.01 -5.46
CA HIS A 65 18.08 -12.59 -4.11
C HIS A 65 18.95 -11.79 -3.13
N HIS A 66 20.16 -11.43 -3.50
CA HIS A 66 21.08 -10.67 -2.63
C HIS A 66 20.59 -9.26 -2.30
N LYS A 67 19.79 -8.66 -3.19
CA LYS A 67 19.17 -7.35 -2.95
C LYS A 67 17.97 -7.45 -2.04
N LEU A 68 17.17 -8.52 -2.20
CA LEU A 68 15.86 -8.66 -1.59
C LEU A 68 15.87 -9.39 -0.26
N CYS A 69 16.83 -10.32 -0.03
CA CYS A 69 16.72 -11.29 1.05
C CYS A 69 17.79 -11.13 2.13
N TRP A 70 17.39 -11.46 3.36
CA TRP A 70 18.25 -11.73 4.52
C TRP A 70 17.97 -13.13 5.07
N GLN A 71 18.88 -13.62 5.90
CA GLN A 71 18.58 -14.78 6.76
C GLN A 71 17.48 -14.41 7.76
N THR A 72 16.62 -15.37 8.06
CA THR A 72 15.63 -15.24 9.14
C THR A 72 16.30 -15.16 10.51
N ASP A 73 15.66 -14.51 11.48
CA ASP A 73 16.08 -14.52 12.89
C ASP A 73 15.20 -15.43 13.78
N THR A 74 14.39 -16.29 13.15
CA THR A 74 13.47 -17.23 13.80
C THR A 74 14.14 -18.54 14.26
N GLY A 75 15.40 -18.75 13.91
CA GLY A 75 16.11 -20.00 14.17
C GLY A 75 15.85 -21.09 13.11
N SER A 76 15.09 -20.80 12.05
CA SER A 76 14.81 -21.75 10.97
C SER A 76 16.03 -22.05 10.07
N GLY A 77 17.05 -21.17 10.10
CA GLY A 77 18.20 -21.21 9.19
C GLY A 77 17.87 -20.83 7.75
N GLY A 78 16.67 -20.34 7.50
CA GLY A 78 16.18 -19.96 6.18
C GLY A 78 16.41 -18.48 5.84
N TYR A 79 15.72 -18.01 4.80
CA TYR A 79 15.78 -16.63 4.34
C TYR A 79 14.37 -16.05 4.11
N THR A 80 14.32 -14.73 4.08
CA THR A 80 13.08 -13.95 3.91
C THR A 80 13.37 -12.67 3.13
N HIS A 81 12.33 -12.02 2.60
CA HIS A 81 12.48 -10.65 2.11
C HIS A 81 12.90 -9.73 3.28
N LYS A 82 13.85 -8.82 3.04
CA LYS A 82 14.46 -7.96 4.07
C LYS A 82 13.43 -7.24 4.94
N PHE A 83 12.33 -6.79 4.37
CA PHE A 83 11.26 -6.08 5.08
C PHE A 83 10.26 -7.02 5.81
N PHE A 84 10.58 -8.28 6.01
CA PHE A 84 9.84 -9.24 6.85
C PHE A 84 10.57 -9.59 8.14
N ARG A 85 11.73 -8.99 8.38
CA ARG A 85 12.52 -9.07 9.61
C ARG A 85 12.82 -7.66 10.09
N TYR A 86 12.51 -7.32 11.35
CA TYR A 86 12.79 -5.98 11.86
C TYR A 86 14.28 -5.63 11.80
N ALA A 87 14.56 -4.39 11.39
CA ALA A 87 15.92 -3.86 11.29
C ALA A 87 16.51 -3.59 12.67
N ARG A 88 17.81 -3.86 12.85
CA ARG A 88 18.58 -3.66 14.08
C ARG A 88 19.59 -2.53 13.99
N SER A 89 19.61 -1.82 12.89
CA SER A 89 20.42 -0.63 12.68
C SER A 89 19.81 0.26 11.60
N ARG A 90 20.37 1.46 11.43
CA ARG A 90 20.00 2.39 10.36
C ARG A 90 20.39 1.87 8.99
N GLU A 91 21.52 1.18 8.91
CA GLU A 91 22.03 0.53 7.71
C GLU A 91 21.06 -0.58 7.26
N GLU A 92 20.58 -1.41 8.18
CA GLU A 92 19.57 -2.42 7.89
C GLU A 92 18.25 -1.79 7.42
N LEU A 93 17.81 -0.65 7.98
CA LEU A 93 16.65 0.07 7.46
C LEU A 93 16.86 0.62 6.03
N LEU A 94 18.07 1.09 5.70
CA LEU A 94 18.41 1.47 4.33
C LEU A 94 18.32 0.27 3.38
N GLU A 95 18.84 -0.88 3.78
CA GLU A 95 18.74 -2.11 2.98
C GLU A 95 17.28 -2.58 2.83
N GLN A 96 16.43 -2.44 3.86
CA GLN A 96 15.00 -2.70 3.76
C GLN A 96 14.33 -1.75 2.77
N ARG A 97 14.62 -0.44 2.85
CA ARG A 97 14.13 0.56 1.91
C ARG A 97 14.50 0.20 0.47
N ASP A 98 15.76 -0.22 0.24
CA ASP A 98 16.24 -0.59 -1.09
C ASP A 98 15.56 -1.88 -1.61
N ALA A 99 15.31 -2.85 -0.74
CA ALA A 99 14.56 -4.06 -1.08
C ALA A 99 13.10 -3.75 -1.46
N ILE A 100 12.43 -2.87 -0.70
CA ILE A 100 11.10 -2.36 -1.03
C ILE A 100 11.11 -1.67 -2.39
N ALA A 101 12.12 -0.82 -2.66
CA ALA A 101 12.26 -0.13 -3.93
C ALA A 101 12.44 -1.10 -5.10
N GLU A 102 13.23 -2.17 -4.92
CA GLU A 102 13.44 -3.19 -5.95
C GLU A 102 12.14 -3.93 -6.29
N TRP A 103 11.37 -4.35 -5.29
CA TRP A 103 10.04 -4.94 -5.52
C TRP A 103 9.06 -3.95 -6.17
N ALA A 104 9.03 -2.71 -5.69
CA ALA A 104 8.16 -1.67 -6.25
C ALA A 104 8.47 -1.38 -7.73
N ARG A 105 9.75 -1.43 -8.14
CA ARG A 105 10.16 -1.25 -9.55
C ARG A 105 9.59 -2.32 -10.47
N MET A 106 9.36 -3.55 -9.99
CA MET A 106 8.77 -4.62 -10.79
C MET A 106 7.31 -4.33 -11.20
N SER A 107 6.62 -3.47 -10.45
CA SER A 107 5.29 -2.95 -10.76
C SER A 107 5.29 -1.45 -11.07
N TYR A 108 6.47 -0.85 -11.25
CA TYR A 108 6.63 0.60 -11.46
C TYR A 108 5.94 1.47 -10.39
N GLY A 109 5.83 0.94 -9.17
CA GLY A 109 5.14 1.58 -8.05
C GLY A 109 3.59 1.55 -8.10
N TRP A 110 3.00 0.85 -9.08
CA TRP A 110 1.54 0.80 -9.25
C TRP A 110 0.83 -0.21 -8.34
N MET A 111 1.53 -1.17 -7.74
CA MET A 111 0.97 -2.05 -6.72
C MET A 111 1.36 -1.55 -5.32
N GLY A 112 0.39 -1.11 -4.55
CA GLY A 112 0.62 -0.49 -3.24
C GLY A 112 0.33 -1.38 -2.05
N ARG A 113 -0.37 -2.50 -2.27
CA ARG A 113 -0.74 -3.48 -1.24
C ARG A 113 -0.14 -4.84 -1.54
N THR A 114 1.13 -4.87 -1.94
CA THR A 114 1.94 -6.08 -2.04
C THR A 114 2.23 -6.68 -0.66
N ALA A 115 2.77 -7.90 -0.60
CA ALA A 115 2.96 -8.63 0.65
C ALA A 115 3.83 -7.86 1.67
N ASP A 116 4.82 -7.09 1.20
CA ASP A 116 5.70 -6.26 2.04
C ASP A 116 4.97 -5.12 2.77
N TYR A 117 3.85 -4.62 2.26
CA TYR A 117 3.09 -3.61 3.00
C TYR A 117 2.69 -4.10 4.40
N LYS A 118 2.25 -5.35 4.52
CA LYS A 118 1.88 -5.95 5.80
C LYS A 118 3.07 -6.54 6.56
N ALA A 119 4.22 -6.69 5.94
CA ALA A 119 5.44 -7.04 6.63
C ALA A 119 5.79 -6.04 7.73
N ALA A 120 5.52 -4.74 7.52
CA ALA A 120 5.65 -3.72 8.58
C ALA A 120 4.86 -4.05 9.85
N PHE A 121 3.74 -4.75 9.74
CA PHE A 121 2.99 -5.24 10.88
C PHE A 121 3.63 -6.48 11.50
N GLY A 122 4.09 -7.41 10.67
CA GLY A 122 4.83 -8.59 11.13
C GLY A 122 6.06 -8.20 11.95
N ASP A 123 6.85 -7.28 11.46
CA ASP A 123 8.07 -6.79 12.11
C ASP A 123 7.81 -6.25 13.52
N VAL A 124 6.78 -5.43 13.69
CA VAL A 124 6.46 -4.86 15.01
C VAL A 124 5.83 -5.89 15.96
N LEU A 125 5.21 -6.97 15.46
CA LEU A 125 4.83 -8.11 16.29
C LEU A 125 6.05 -8.76 16.94
N GLY A 126 7.12 -8.95 16.17
CA GLY A 126 8.39 -9.51 16.66
C GLY A 126 9.16 -8.55 17.56
N ALA A 127 9.20 -7.27 17.20
CA ALA A 127 9.95 -6.25 17.95
C ALA A 127 9.28 -5.86 19.27
N ASN A 128 7.95 -5.89 19.38
CA ASN A 128 7.22 -5.46 20.57
C ASN A 128 6.05 -6.40 20.93
N PRO A 129 6.29 -7.70 21.12
CA PRO A 129 5.22 -8.64 21.46
C PRO A 129 4.57 -8.32 22.81
N GLU A 130 5.30 -7.72 23.74
CA GLU A 130 4.81 -7.38 25.08
C GLU A 130 3.66 -6.34 25.07
N PHE A 131 3.56 -5.54 24.00
CA PHE A 131 2.42 -4.66 23.82
C PHE A 131 1.09 -5.42 23.84
N TYR A 132 1.08 -6.66 23.36
CA TYR A 132 -0.13 -7.49 23.25
C TYR A 132 -0.54 -8.18 24.56
N GLY A 133 0.26 -8.08 25.63
CA GLY A 133 -0.07 -8.63 26.97
C GLY A 133 -0.24 -10.15 26.92
N ASP A 134 -1.42 -10.64 27.31
CA ASP A 134 -1.72 -12.09 27.34
C ASP A 134 -1.58 -12.76 25.96
N PHE A 135 -1.68 -11.99 24.88
CA PHE A 135 -1.51 -12.44 23.50
C PHE A 135 -0.08 -12.25 22.95
N ALA A 136 0.91 -11.94 23.81
CA ALA A 136 2.30 -11.78 23.39
C ALA A 136 2.89 -13.04 22.72
N GLY A 137 2.46 -14.24 23.16
CA GLY A 137 2.83 -15.51 22.54
C GLY A 137 2.33 -15.60 21.09
N ASN A 138 1.10 -15.18 20.84
CA ASN A 138 0.51 -15.14 19.50
C ASN A 138 1.27 -14.18 18.60
N ALA A 139 1.63 -12.99 19.11
CA ALA A 139 2.42 -12.01 18.37
C ALA A 139 3.75 -12.58 17.90
N ARG A 140 4.49 -13.31 18.78
CA ARG A 140 5.75 -13.99 18.41
C ARG A 140 5.53 -15.08 17.37
N THR A 141 4.49 -15.90 17.53
CA THR A 141 4.15 -16.96 16.57
C THR A 141 3.82 -16.39 15.19
N TRP A 142 3.03 -15.33 15.15
CA TRP A 142 2.70 -14.66 13.88
C TRP A 142 3.90 -13.98 13.24
N TYR A 143 4.80 -13.36 14.01
CA TYR A 143 6.07 -12.85 13.49
C TYR A 143 6.87 -13.94 12.77
N GLN A 144 7.07 -15.10 13.42
CA GLN A 144 7.78 -16.22 12.81
C GLN A 144 7.12 -16.69 11.53
N ARG A 145 5.80 -16.93 11.55
CA ARG A 145 5.06 -17.39 10.37
C ARG A 145 5.10 -16.40 9.20
N ILE A 146 4.89 -15.11 9.48
CA ILE A 146 4.94 -14.05 8.48
C ILE A 146 6.32 -13.96 7.87
N GLN A 147 7.36 -14.00 8.68
CA GLN A 147 8.74 -13.88 8.24
C GLN A 147 9.18 -15.10 7.42
N GLU A 148 9.02 -16.32 7.94
CA GLU A 148 9.52 -17.54 7.30
C GLU A 148 8.90 -17.83 5.94
N HIS A 149 7.70 -17.33 5.69
CA HIS A 149 6.95 -17.66 4.48
C HIS A 149 6.66 -16.44 3.58
N CYS A 150 7.01 -15.22 4.02
CA CYS A 150 6.59 -13.97 3.38
C CYS A 150 5.07 -13.95 3.16
N LEU A 151 4.30 -14.22 4.22
CA LEU A 151 2.84 -14.33 4.12
C LEU A 151 2.21 -13.03 3.62
N TYR A 152 1.29 -13.17 2.69
CA TYR A 152 0.52 -12.03 2.17
C TYR A 152 -0.75 -11.82 2.99
N LEU A 153 -0.78 -10.75 3.79
CA LEU A 153 -1.92 -10.39 4.64
C LEU A 153 -2.73 -9.25 4.02
N ASN A 154 -4.04 -9.44 3.94
CA ASN A 154 -4.98 -8.38 3.60
C ASN A 154 -5.04 -7.32 4.72
N HIS A 155 -5.13 -6.05 4.35
CA HIS A 155 -5.30 -4.93 5.28
C HIS A 155 -6.78 -4.57 5.42
N ALA A 156 -7.49 -5.21 6.35
CA ALA A 156 -8.93 -5.08 6.53
C ALA A 156 -9.26 -4.29 7.81
N ILE A 157 -9.09 -2.96 7.76
CA ILE A 157 -9.25 -2.09 8.94
C ILE A 157 -10.32 -0.99 8.76
N VAL A 158 -10.78 -0.74 7.53
CA VAL A 158 -11.75 0.32 7.24
C VAL A 158 -13.16 -0.23 7.41
N ASN A 159 -13.95 0.41 8.25
CA ASN A 159 -15.36 0.10 8.43
C ASN A 159 -16.20 0.57 7.23
N PRO A 160 -17.32 -0.10 6.93
CA PRO A 160 -18.31 0.45 5.99
C PRO A 160 -18.75 1.86 6.42
N PRO A 161 -18.84 2.83 5.48
CA PRO A 161 -19.15 4.22 5.81
C PRO A 161 -20.66 4.44 6.05
N ILE A 162 -21.20 3.78 7.06
CA ILE A 162 -22.62 3.83 7.44
C ILE A 162 -22.71 4.53 8.79
N ASP A 163 -23.63 5.48 8.90
CA ASP A 163 -23.94 6.22 10.14
C ASP A 163 -22.69 6.65 10.93
N ARG A 164 -21.73 7.33 10.23
CA ARG A 164 -20.41 7.69 10.76
C ARG A 164 -20.44 8.64 11.97
N ASP A 165 -21.57 9.21 12.27
CA ASP A 165 -21.87 10.05 13.44
C ASP A 165 -22.24 9.23 14.67
N LYS A 166 -22.43 7.90 14.51
CA LYS A 166 -22.78 6.97 15.58
C LYS A 166 -21.58 6.10 15.99
N PRO A 167 -21.49 5.70 17.27
CA PRO A 167 -20.51 4.72 17.71
C PRO A 167 -20.84 3.30 17.17
N SER A 168 -19.82 2.43 17.13
CA SER A 168 -19.93 1.08 16.53
C SER A 168 -21.02 0.22 17.17
N ASP A 169 -21.26 0.36 18.47
CA ASP A 169 -22.26 -0.39 19.22
C ASP A 169 -23.71 0.01 18.90
N GLU A 170 -23.92 1.17 18.27
CA GLU A 170 -25.21 1.55 17.70
C GLU A 170 -25.41 1.05 16.25
N VAL A 171 -24.36 0.50 15.61
CA VAL A 171 -24.34 -0.02 14.22
C VAL A 171 -23.85 -1.48 14.21
N LYS A 172 -24.37 -2.28 15.14
CA LYS A 172 -23.92 -3.67 15.41
C LYS A 172 -24.04 -4.60 14.22
N ASP A 173 -25.02 -4.39 13.36
CA ASP A 173 -25.29 -5.22 12.17
C ASP A 173 -24.25 -5.02 11.06
N VAL A 174 -23.38 -4.02 11.19
CA VAL A 174 -22.39 -3.66 10.14
C VAL A 174 -20.96 -3.90 10.57
N TYR A 175 -20.60 -3.45 11.78
CA TYR A 175 -19.20 -3.40 12.19
C TYR A 175 -18.75 -4.74 12.80
N VAL A 176 -17.45 -5.06 12.59
CA VAL A 176 -16.89 -6.33 13.10
C VAL A 176 -16.90 -6.32 14.63
N HIS A 177 -17.56 -7.32 15.22
CA HIS A 177 -17.69 -7.51 16.65
C HIS A 177 -17.78 -8.99 17.04
N VAL A 178 -17.56 -9.29 18.32
CA VAL A 178 -17.74 -10.63 18.89
C VAL A 178 -19.24 -10.91 19.04
N THR A 179 -19.67 -12.07 18.56
CA THR A 179 -21.05 -12.56 18.76
C THR A 179 -21.13 -13.66 19.80
N ARG A 180 -20.05 -14.42 19.98
CA ARG A 180 -19.99 -15.54 20.92
C ARG A 180 -18.54 -15.83 21.29
N GLU A 181 -18.32 -16.23 22.54
CA GLU A 181 -17.04 -16.70 23.08
C GLU A 181 -17.12 -18.17 23.46
N THR A 182 -16.02 -18.91 23.29
CA THR A 182 -15.85 -20.31 23.69
C THR A 182 -14.46 -20.53 24.26
N ASP A 183 -14.22 -21.68 24.89
CA ASP A 183 -12.88 -22.05 25.38
C ASP A 183 -11.83 -22.13 24.26
N ALA A 184 -12.24 -22.39 23.02
CA ALA A 184 -11.35 -22.54 21.86
C ALA A 184 -11.10 -21.23 21.09
N GLY A 185 -11.95 -20.20 21.27
CA GLY A 185 -11.87 -18.96 20.53
C GLY A 185 -13.17 -18.18 20.51
N ILE A 186 -13.25 -17.21 19.62
CA ILE A 186 -14.39 -16.31 19.46
C ILE A 186 -15.04 -16.49 18.10
N PHE A 187 -16.31 -16.12 18.00
CA PHE A 187 -17.04 -15.96 16.73
C PHE A 187 -17.30 -14.49 16.47
N VAL A 188 -17.14 -14.08 15.23
CA VAL A 188 -17.28 -12.67 14.83
C VAL A 188 -18.20 -12.52 13.63
N ASN A 189 -18.94 -11.40 13.61
CA ASN A 189 -19.75 -10.93 12.50
C ASN A 189 -19.37 -9.51 12.13
N GLY A 190 -19.67 -9.09 10.89
CA GLY A 190 -19.52 -7.74 10.40
C GLY A 190 -18.78 -7.65 9.06
N ALA A 191 -18.44 -6.43 8.66
CA ALA A 191 -17.79 -6.20 7.38
C ALA A 191 -16.63 -5.20 7.48
N LYS A 192 -15.72 -5.31 6.51
CA LYS A 192 -14.68 -4.31 6.20
C LYS A 192 -14.74 -3.96 4.73
N VAL A 193 -14.33 -2.74 4.39
CA VAL A 193 -14.35 -2.26 3.01
C VAL A 193 -12.97 -1.82 2.55
N VAL A 194 -12.83 -1.61 1.24
CA VAL A 194 -11.55 -1.25 0.61
C VAL A 194 -10.47 -2.28 0.97
N ALA A 195 -10.87 -3.56 0.96
CA ALA A 195 -9.95 -4.67 1.16
C ALA A 195 -9.14 -4.89 -0.13
N THR A 196 -8.14 -4.02 -0.35
CA THR A 196 -7.35 -3.97 -1.58
C THR A 196 -6.53 -5.25 -1.79
N ASN A 197 -6.67 -5.84 -2.97
CA ASN A 197 -6.02 -7.07 -3.42
C ASN A 197 -6.36 -8.31 -2.59
N SER A 198 -7.44 -8.26 -1.79
CA SER A 198 -7.80 -9.31 -0.83
C SER A 198 -8.03 -10.68 -1.46
N ALA A 199 -8.56 -10.74 -2.69
CA ALA A 199 -8.76 -11.99 -3.41
C ALA A 199 -7.46 -12.81 -3.61
N LEU A 200 -6.29 -12.15 -3.54
CA LEU A 200 -4.96 -12.74 -3.75
C LEU A 200 -4.14 -12.86 -2.46
N THR A 201 -4.72 -12.62 -1.28
CA THR A 201 -4.00 -12.71 0.01
C THR A 201 -4.23 -14.05 0.70
N HIS A 202 -3.31 -14.42 1.60
CA HIS A 202 -3.39 -15.67 2.37
C HIS A 202 -4.30 -15.52 3.60
N TYR A 203 -4.15 -14.41 4.31
CA TYR A 203 -4.82 -14.12 5.56
C TYR A 203 -5.40 -12.71 5.58
N ASN A 204 -6.43 -12.51 6.36
CA ASN A 204 -6.97 -11.20 6.70
C ASN A 204 -6.38 -10.73 8.03
N PHE A 205 -5.74 -9.57 8.02
CA PHE A 205 -5.46 -8.81 9.21
C PHE A 205 -6.63 -7.87 9.47
N ILE A 206 -7.36 -8.11 10.56
CA ILE A 206 -8.59 -7.38 10.87
C ILE A 206 -8.40 -6.59 12.16
N GLY A 207 -8.59 -5.29 12.06
CA GLY A 207 -8.51 -4.35 13.17
C GLY A 207 -9.39 -3.12 12.94
N GLN A 208 -9.22 -2.13 13.79
CA GLN A 208 -9.90 -0.85 13.68
C GLN A 208 -8.90 0.29 13.76
N THR A 209 -9.09 1.34 12.96
CA THR A 209 -8.20 2.52 12.94
C THR A 209 -8.85 3.75 13.55
N ALA A 210 -10.16 3.89 13.43
CA ALA A 210 -10.88 5.05 13.91
C ALA A 210 -11.45 4.73 15.28
N VAL A 211 -10.70 5.12 16.26
CA VAL A 211 -10.97 4.85 17.66
C VAL A 211 -12.19 5.61 18.19
N GLN A 212 -12.47 6.75 17.60
CA GLN A 212 -13.64 7.57 17.96
C GLN A 212 -14.97 6.85 17.68
N GLU A 213 -14.91 5.86 16.78
CA GLU A 213 -16.07 5.07 16.35
C GLU A 213 -16.34 3.86 17.23
N ILE A 214 -15.43 3.50 18.16
CA ILE A 214 -15.64 2.40 19.09
C ILE A 214 -16.47 2.93 20.27
N GLY A 215 -17.74 2.52 20.36
CA GLY A 215 -18.62 2.82 21.47
C GLY A 215 -18.14 2.22 22.80
N ASP A 216 -19.04 2.04 23.75
CA ASP A 216 -18.70 1.49 25.07
C ASP A 216 -18.71 -0.03 25.11
N ASP A 217 -19.26 -0.69 24.11
CA ASP A 217 -19.31 -2.16 24.03
C ASP A 217 -17.90 -2.72 23.67
N PRO A 218 -17.27 -3.48 24.59
CA PRO A 218 -15.93 -4.01 24.37
C PRO A 218 -15.86 -5.05 23.26
N ASP A 219 -16.98 -5.62 22.81
CA ASP A 219 -17.02 -6.62 21.75
C ASP A 219 -16.56 -6.09 20.38
N PHE A 220 -16.46 -4.75 20.22
CA PHE A 220 -15.90 -4.10 19.04
C PHE A 220 -14.38 -3.86 19.15
N ALA A 221 -13.78 -4.05 20.31
CA ALA A 221 -12.35 -3.80 20.52
C ALA A 221 -11.50 -5.04 20.19
N LEU A 222 -11.26 -5.27 18.89
CA LEU A 222 -10.63 -6.47 18.35
C LEU A 222 -9.46 -6.19 17.43
N LEU A 223 -8.44 -7.06 17.52
CA LEU A 223 -7.37 -7.20 16.54
C LEU A 223 -7.05 -8.69 16.40
N PHE A 224 -7.18 -9.25 15.20
CA PHE A 224 -6.95 -10.67 14.95
C PHE A 224 -6.56 -10.93 13.50
N ILE A 225 -6.08 -12.15 13.26
CA ILE A 225 -5.74 -12.65 11.92
C ILE A 225 -6.60 -13.88 11.63
N THR A 226 -7.16 -13.97 10.42
CA THR A 226 -7.96 -15.13 10.01
C THR A 226 -7.64 -15.53 8.57
N PRO A 227 -7.66 -16.84 8.24
CA PRO A 227 -7.45 -17.31 6.87
C PRO A 227 -8.49 -16.70 5.91
N MET A 228 -8.06 -16.45 4.66
CA MET A 228 -8.99 -15.97 3.62
C MET A 228 -10.08 -17.01 3.30
N ASN A 229 -9.77 -18.28 3.46
CA ASN A 229 -10.68 -19.41 3.20
C ASN A 229 -11.40 -19.93 4.45
N ALA A 230 -11.41 -19.16 5.55
CA ALA A 230 -12.18 -19.55 6.74
C ALA A 230 -13.68 -19.59 6.43
N ASP A 231 -14.39 -20.54 7.07
CA ASP A 231 -15.84 -20.63 6.94
C ASP A 231 -16.48 -19.31 7.39
N GLY A 232 -17.42 -18.79 6.61
CA GLY A 232 -18.09 -17.51 6.86
C GLY A 232 -17.35 -16.29 6.28
N VAL A 233 -16.11 -16.42 5.81
CA VAL A 233 -15.38 -15.33 5.11
C VAL A 233 -15.83 -15.26 3.67
N LYS A 234 -16.23 -14.06 3.19
CA LYS A 234 -16.63 -13.80 1.81
C LYS A 234 -16.07 -12.47 1.33
N LEU A 235 -15.77 -12.40 0.03
CA LEU A 235 -15.40 -11.18 -0.66
C LEU A 235 -16.43 -10.84 -1.75
N ILE A 236 -16.86 -9.58 -1.81
CA ILE A 236 -17.57 -9.02 -2.95
C ILE A 236 -16.62 -8.04 -3.64
N SER A 237 -16.13 -8.44 -4.81
CA SER A 237 -15.14 -7.69 -5.57
C SER A 237 -15.80 -6.59 -6.41
N ARG A 238 -15.11 -5.42 -6.54
CA ARG A 238 -15.51 -4.38 -7.49
C ARG A 238 -15.24 -4.82 -8.93
N VAL A 239 -15.71 -4.02 -9.88
CA VAL A 239 -15.37 -4.20 -11.30
C VAL A 239 -13.85 -4.32 -11.48
N SER A 240 -13.42 -5.31 -12.26
CA SER A 240 -11.99 -5.50 -12.58
C SER A 240 -11.60 -4.67 -13.79
N TYR A 241 -10.62 -3.81 -13.61
CA TYR A 241 -10.02 -3.06 -14.71
C TYR A 241 -9.14 -3.96 -15.59
N GLU A 242 -8.51 -4.99 -15.00
CA GLU A 242 -7.78 -6.01 -15.72
C GLU A 242 -8.68 -6.74 -16.72
N LYS A 243 -9.84 -7.26 -16.25
CA LYS A 243 -10.80 -7.94 -17.12
C LYS A 243 -11.30 -7.04 -18.24
N ASN A 244 -11.63 -5.77 -17.92
CA ASN A 244 -12.09 -4.81 -18.91
C ASN A 244 -10.99 -4.50 -19.94
N ALA A 245 -9.75 -4.28 -19.48
CA ALA A 245 -8.60 -4.01 -20.34
C ALA A 245 -8.27 -5.18 -21.29
N THR A 246 -8.43 -6.42 -20.83
CA THR A 246 -8.06 -7.61 -21.61
C THR A 246 -9.19 -8.15 -22.48
N ALA A 247 -10.45 -7.84 -22.18
CA ALA A 247 -11.61 -8.34 -22.92
C ALA A 247 -11.74 -7.74 -24.34
N THR A 248 -11.34 -6.48 -24.53
CA THR A 248 -11.55 -5.72 -25.78
C THR A 248 -10.28 -5.12 -26.36
N ALA A 249 -9.16 -5.20 -25.66
CA ALA A 249 -7.91 -4.54 -26.02
C ALA A 249 -6.69 -5.43 -25.73
N SER A 250 -5.52 -4.99 -26.19
CA SER A 250 -4.25 -5.65 -25.90
C SER A 250 -3.50 -4.94 -24.75
N PRO A 251 -2.45 -5.57 -24.20
CA PRO A 251 -1.53 -4.87 -23.28
C PRO A 251 -0.90 -3.60 -23.88
N PHE A 252 -0.89 -3.45 -25.19
CA PHE A 252 -0.45 -2.22 -25.86
C PHE A 252 -1.41 -1.04 -25.58
N ASP A 253 -2.70 -1.34 -25.46
CA ASP A 253 -3.75 -0.33 -25.24
C ASP A 253 -3.88 0.06 -23.77
N TYR A 254 -3.72 -0.92 -22.84
CA TYR A 254 -3.85 -0.75 -21.39
C TYR A 254 -2.73 -1.49 -20.65
N PRO A 255 -1.50 -0.98 -20.71
CA PRO A 255 -0.31 -1.71 -20.23
C PRO A 255 -0.19 -1.83 -18.71
N LEU A 256 -0.85 -0.98 -17.94
CA LEU A 256 -0.84 -1.00 -16.47
C LEU A 256 -2.06 -1.72 -15.92
N SER A 257 -3.27 -1.29 -16.31
CA SER A 257 -4.53 -1.86 -15.83
C SER A 257 -4.69 -3.35 -16.17
N SER A 258 -4.13 -3.79 -17.30
CA SER A 258 -4.16 -5.20 -17.70
C SER A 258 -3.36 -6.15 -16.81
N ARG A 259 -2.55 -5.66 -15.85
CA ARG A 259 -1.66 -6.52 -15.04
C ARG A 259 -1.42 -6.07 -13.59
N PHE A 260 -1.78 -4.83 -13.23
CA PHE A 260 -1.51 -4.29 -11.90
C PHE A 260 -2.78 -3.87 -11.16
N ASP A 261 -3.93 -4.41 -11.56
CA ASP A 261 -5.22 -4.10 -10.93
C ASP A 261 -5.32 -4.78 -9.56
N GLU A 262 -5.01 -4.03 -8.50
CA GLU A 262 -5.28 -4.44 -7.13
C GLU A 262 -6.77 -4.27 -6.84
N ASN A 263 -7.57 -5.31 -7.10
CA ASN A 263 -9.01 -5.27 -6.91
C ASN A 263 -9.39 -4.99 -5.46
N ASP A 264 -10.28 -4.02 -5.24
CA ASP A 264 -10.80 -3.68 -3.93
C ASP A 264 -12.11 -4.44 -3.69
N ALA A 265 -12.30 -4.95 -2.47
CA ALA A 265 -13.47 -5.75 -2.14
C ALA A 265 -14.14 -5.31 -0.82
N ILE A 266 -15.39 -5.71 -0.68
CA ILE A 266 -16.08 -5.76 0.62
C ILE A 266 -15.76 -7.12 1.22
N LEU A 267 -15.14 -7.14 2.39
CA LEU A 267 -14.90 -8.35 3.18
C LEU A 267 -16.04 -8.52 4.18
N ILE A 268 -16.69 -9.65 4.13
CA ILE A 268 -17.80 -10.02 4.99
C ILE A 268 -17.37 -11.17 5.89
N LEU A 269 -17.72 -11.09 7.15
CA LEU A 269 -17.54 -12.11 8.18
C LEU A 269 -18.92 -12.50 8.71
N GLU A 270 -19.31 -13.76 8.53
CA GLU A 270 -20.59 -14.30 9.01
C GLU A 270 -20.34 -15.54 9.89
N ASP A 271 -20.47 -15.39 11.19
CA ASP A 271 -20.21 -16.41 12.20
C ASP A 271 -18.83 -17.06 12.07
N VAL A 272 -17.79 -16.23 11.79
CA VAL A 272 -16.43 -16.69 11.56
C VAL A 272 -15.77 -17.04 12.88
N PHE A 273 -15.30 -18.28 12.99
CA PHE A 273 -14.54 -18.74 14.17
C PHE A 273 -13.10 -18.26 14.10
N ILE A 274 -12.64 -17.59 15.15
CA ILE A 274 -11.25 -17.13 15.34
C ILE A 274 -10.69 -17.87 16.57
N PRO A 275 -9.73 -18.78 16.40
CA PRO A 275 -9.08 -19.44 17.53
C PRO A 275 -8.27 -18.44 18.36
N TRP A 276 -8.14 -18.69 19.67
CA TRP A 276 -7.40 -17.78 20.56
C TRP A 276 -5.96 -17.52 20.11
N GLU A 277 -5.32 -18.46 19.46
CA GLU A 277 -3.96 -18.32 18.91
C GLU A 277 -3.81 -17.27 17.80
N ASP A 278 -4.92 -16.87 17.19
CA ASP A 278 -4.95 -15.87 16.11
C ASP A 278 -5.46 -14.50 16.58
N VAL A 279 -5.80 -14.36 17.86
CA VAL A 279 -6.24 -13.12 18.49
C VAL A 279 -5.02 -12.35 19.02
N LEU A 280 -5.00 -11.03 18.80
CA LEU A 280 -3.92 -10.13 19.22
C LEU A 280 -4.40 -9.08 20.22
N ILE A 281 -5.62 -8.57 20.07
CA ILE A 281 -6.28 -7.69 21.04
C ILE A 281 -7.73 -8.17 21.19
N TYR A 282 -8.19 -8.29 22.43
CA TYR A 282 -9.52 -8.76 22.76
C TYR A 282 -10.13 -7.92 23.89
N ARG A 283 -11.26 -7.26 23.60
CA ARG A 283 -12.03 -6.44 24.54
C ARG A 283 -11.21 -5.36 25.28
N ASP A 284 -10.09 -4.92 24.70
CA ASP A 284 -9.22 -3.88 25.25
C ASP A 284 -9.23 -2.65 24.34
N LYS A 285 -10.22 -1.77 24.57
CA LYS A 285 -10.40 -0.52 23.83
C LYS A 285 -9.15 0.38 23.93
N GLN A 286 -8.55 0.50 25.12
CA GLN A 286 -7.40 1.36 25.34
C GLN A 286 -6.18 0.87 24.55
N LYS A 287 -5.90 -0.42 24.57
CA LYS A 287 -4.81 -1.02 23.79
C LYS A 287 -5.04 -0.88 22.30
N LEU A 288 -6.27 -1.12 21.82
CA LEU A 288 -6.60 -0.94 20.40
C LEU A 288 -6.43 0.50 19.95
N MET A 289 -6.80 1.48 20.80
CA MET A 289 -6.57 2.91 20.55
C MET A 289 -5.11 3.27 20.37
N GLN A 290 -4.24 2.65 21.13
CA GLN A 290 -2.80 2.92 21.09
C GLN A 290 -2.07 2.11 20.01
N TRP A 291 -2.70 1.06 19.49
CA TRP A 291 -2.07 0.08 18.61
C TRP A 291 -1.31 0.71 17.43
N GLY A 292 -1.90 1.70 16.76
CA GLY A 292 -1.29 2.28 15.56
C GLY A 292 0.13 2.81 15.77
N PHE A 293 0.38 3.46 16.90
CA PHE A 293 1.67 4.09 17.20
C PHE A 293 2.46 3.36 18.30
N ALA A 294 1.82 2.99 19.41
CA ALA A 294 2.51 2.35 20.52
C ALA A 294 3.00 0.94 20.18
N ALA A 295 2.31 0.21 19.29
CA ALA A 295 2.80 -1.06 18.76
C ALA A 295 3.89 -0.90 17.67
N GLY A 296 4.14 0.31 17.15
CA GLY A 296 5.19 0.62 16.18
C GLY A 296 4.74 0.64 14.71
N PHE A 297 3.61 0.06 14.36
CA PHE A 297 3.14 -0.03 12.97
C PHE A 297 3.03 1.33 12.27
N GLY A 298 2.48 2.34 12.95
CA GLY A 298 2.32 3.70 12.42
C GLY A 298 3.63 4.42 12.07
N ARG A 299 4.76 3.95 12.63
CA ARG A 299 6.10 4.44 12.30
C ARG A 299 6.75 3.70 11.15
N LEU A 300 6.47 2.39 11.00
CA LEU A 300 7.19 1.52 10.05
C LEU A 300 6.51 1.40 8.69
N TYR A 301 5.16 1.25 8.61
CA TYR A 301 4.49 1.11 7.30
C TYR A 301 4.73 2.30 6.35
N PRO A 302 4.90 3.56 6.84
CA PRO A 302 5.21 4.67 5.96
C PRO A 302 6.53 4.54 5.21
N LEU A 303 7.49 3.74 5.69
CA LEU A 303 8.73 3.46 4.97
C LEU A 303 8.42 2.70 3.67
N GLN A 304 7.63 1.63 3.73
CA GLN A 304 7.19 0.90 2.53
C GLN A 304 6.37 1.81 1.60
N ALA A 305 5.40 2.50 2.17
CA ALA A 305 4.49 3.34 1.41
C ALA A 305 5.18 4.51 0.70
N CYS A 306 6.07 5.22 1.38
CA CYS A 306 6.85 6.34 0.84
C CYS A 306 7.82 5.86 -0.24
N THR A 307 8.51 4.74 -0.01
CA THR A 307 9.46 4.16 -0.97
C THR A 307 8.74 3.74 -2.26
N ARG A 308 7.63 3.00 -2.14
CA ARG A 308 6.80 2.63 -3.29
C ARG A 308 6.30 3.88 -4.03
N PHE A 309 5.86 4.91 -3.30
CA PHE A 309 5.40 6.15 -3.90
C PHE A 309 6.52 6.90 -4.63
N ALA A 310 7.71 6.97 -4.06
CA ALA A 310 8.87 7.56 -4.71
C ALA A 310 9.23 6.85 -6.03
N VAL A 311 9.17 5.51 -6.06
CA VAL A 311 9.34 4.72 -7.30
C VAL A 311 8.23 5.04 -8.32
N LYS A 312 6.99 5.22 -7.89
CA LYS A 312 5.90 5.64 -8.79
C LYS A 312 6.15 7.02 -9.37
N LEU A 313 6.73 7.94 -8.59
CA LEU A 313 7.10 9.26 -9.07
C LEU A 313 8.30 9.22 -10.04
N ASP A 314 9.26 8.29 -9.86
CA ASP A 314 10.31 8.04 -10.87
C ASP A 314 9.67 7.68 -12.22
N PHE A 315 8.70 6.75 -12.20
CA PHE A 315 7.99 6.34 -13.40
C PHE A 315 7.21 7.50 -14.05
N LEU A 316 6.45 8.26 -13.26
CA LEU A 316 5.62 9.36 -13.79
C LEU A 316 6.47 10.51 -14.33
N ALA A 317 7.57 10.86 -13.67
CA ALA A 317 8.49 11.91 -14.13
C ALA A 317 9.13 11.53 -15.47
N GLY A 318 9.68 10.31 -15.58
CA GLY A 318 10.29 9.83 -16.83
C GLY A 318 9.27 9.66 -17.97
N LEU A 319 8.05 9.23 -17.66
CA LEU A 319 7.00 9.11 -18.66
C LEU A 319 6.52 10.50 -19.13
N LEU A 320 6.39 11.48 -18.21
CA LEU A 320 6.03 12.84 -18.58
C LEU A 320 7.08 13.49 -19.49
N GLU A 321 8.37 13.30 -19.19
CA GLU A 321 9.45 13.78 -20.07
C GLU A 321 9.28 13.23 -21.51
N GLN A 322 9.06 11.91 -21.65
CA GLN A 322 8.83 11.29 -22.97
C GLN A 322 7.58 11.85 -23.68
N VAL A 323 6.49 12.13 -22.95
CA VAL A 323 5.29 12.77 -23.50
C VAL A 323 5.61 14.16 -24.03
N LEU A 324 6.37 14.96 -23.30
CA LEU A 324 6.72 16.32 -23.65
C LEU A 324 7.72 16.39 -24.84
N GLU A 325 8.68 15.47 -24.91
CA GLU A 325 9.55 15.28 -26.07
C GLU A 325 8.74 14.89 -27.30
N CYS A 326 7.85 13.93 -27.13
CA CYS A 326 7.01 13.41 -28.19
C CYS A 326 6.09 14.50 -28.80
N THR A 327 5.62 15.44 -27.98
CA THR A 327 4.80 16.58 -28.44
C THR A 327 5.64 17.77 -28.90
N GLY A 328 6.97 17.73 -28.70
CA GLY A 328 7.88 18.85 -29.04
C GLY A 328 7.74 20.06 -28.11
N THR A 329 7.11 19.90 -26.96
CA THR A 329 6.83 20.99 -26.01
C THR A 329 7.85 21.14 -24.90
N LEU A 330 8.73 20.14 -24.72
CA LEU A 330 9.71 20.12 -23.62
C LEU A 330 10.62 21.37 -23.61
N ALA A 331 10.96 21.92 -24.78
CA ALA A 331 11.80 23.12 -24.89
C ALA A 331 11.10 24.41 -24.43
N PHE A 332 9.79 24.42 -24.23
CA PHE A 332 9.09 25.60 -23.75
C PHE A 332 9.33 25.78 -22.24
N ARG A 333 9.83 26.95 -21.87
CA ARG A 333 10.26 27.27 -20.51
C ARG A 333 9.22 26.93 -19.43
N ASN A 334 7.96 27.29 -19.68
CA ASN A 334 6.87 26.98 -18.74
C ASN A 334 6.62 25.48 -18.59
N VAL A 335 6.72 24.71 -19.68
CA VAL A 335 6.54 23.24 -19.67
C VAL A 335 7.72 22.55 -18.95
N SER A 336 8.97 23.01 -19.25
CA SER A 336 10.14 22.54 -18.51
C SER A 336 10.07 22.84 -17.00
N ALA A 337 9.50 24.00 -16.63
CA ALA A 337 9.31 24.36 -15.23
C ALA A 337 8.31 23.42 -14.51
N GLU A 338 7.20 23.05 -15.16
CA GLU A 338 6.23 22.08 -14.63
C GLU A 338 6.87 20.68 -14.46
N LEU A 339 7.63 20.20 -15.42
CA LEU A 339 8.40 18.94 -15.27
C LEU A 339 9.40 19.05 -14.12
N GLY A 340 10.09 20.20 -14.00
CA GLY A 340 11.01 20.49 -12.88
C GLY A 340 10.32 20.41 -11.52
N GLU A 341 9.05 20.84 -11.41
CA GLU A 341 8.25 20.69 -10.19
C GLU A 341 7.97 19.22 -9.88
N VAL A 342 7.63 18.40 -10.89
CA VAL A 342 7.43 16.94 -10.70
C VAL A 342 8.71 16.28 -10.19
N VAL A 343 9.88 16.65 -10.74
CA VAL A 343 11.19 16.15 -10.28
C VAL A 343 11.47 16.60 -8.84
N ALA A 344 11.12 17.83 -8.46
CA ALA A 344 11.29 18.31 -7.09
C ALA A 344 10.43 17.53 -6.09
N TRP A 345 9.16 17.26 -6.42
CA TRP A 345 8.30 16.38 -5.63
C TRP A 345 8.88 14.97 -5.49
N ARG A 346 9.34 14.37 -6.58
CA ARG A 346 10.04 13.07 -6.56
C ARG A 346 11.23 13.09 -5.60
N ASN A 347 12.09 14.10 -5.69
CA ASN A 347 13.28 14.22 -4.85
C ASN A 347 12.89 14.36 -3.36
N LEU A 348 11.84 15.11 -3.05
CA LEU A 348 11.34 15.24 -1.67
C LEU A 348 11.00 13.88 -1.05
N PHE A 349 10.30 12.99 -1.78
CA PHE A 349 9.91 11.69 -1.23
C PHE A 349 11.09 10.76 -1.07
N TRP A 350 12.07 10.75 -1.96
CA TRP A 350 13.33 10.03 -1.72
C TRP A 350 14.06 10.57 -0.49
N SER A 351 14.15 11.89 -0.31
CA SER A 351 14.75 12.50 0.89
C SER A 351 13.99 12.14 2.16
N ILE A 352 12.66 12.02 2.12
CA ILE A 352 11.86 11.54 3.26
C ILE A 352 12.24 10.09 3.59
N THR A 353 12.41 9.20 2.60
CA THR A 353 12.83 7.81 2.85
C THR A 353 14.24 7.74 3.45
N ASP A 354 15.16 8.57 2.95
CA ASP A 354 16.52 8.67 3.52
C ASP A 354 16.46 9.12 4.98
N HIS A 355 15.69 10.16 5.29
CA HIS A 355 15.52 10.62 6.67
C HIS A 355 14.85 9.56 7.56
N MET A 356 13.86 8.82 7.05
CA MET A 356 13.25 7.70 7.78
C MET A 356 14.28 6.67 8.24
N CYS A 357 15.27 6.37 7.40
CA CYS A 357 16.32 5.40 7.71
C CYS A 357 17.45 6.01 8.55
N LEU A 358 18.02 7.14 8.11
CA LEU A 358 19.22 7.73 8.72
C LEU A 358 18.97 8.36 10.09
N ALA A 359 17.77 8.88 10.34
CA ALA A 359 17.35 9.41 11.62
C ALA A 359 16.57 8.41 12.49
N ALA A 360 16.53 7.14 12.09
CA ALA A 360 15.87 6.09 12.86
C ALA A 360 16.51 5.93 14.24
N GLU A 361 15.68 5.56 15.20
CA GLU A 361 16.05 5.41 16.60
C GLU A 361 15.86 3.95 17.04
N GLU A 362 16.74 3.51 17.95
CA GLU A 362 16.55 2.23 18.61
C GLU A 362 15.24 2.24 19.41
N TRP A 363 14.53 1.13 19.33
CA TRP A 363 13.23 0.94 19.94
C TRP A 363 13.18 -0.38 20.71
N LYS A 364 12.05 -1.05 20.79
CA LYS A 364 11.87 -2.31 21.52
C LYS A 364 12.70 -3.44 20.90
N SER A 365 13.20 -4.33 21.73
CA SER A 365 13.98 -5.52 21.34
C SER A 365 15.20 -5.22 20.44
N GLY A 366 15.74 -4.02 20.49
CA GLY A 366 16.84 -3.58 19.64
C GLY A 366 16.44 -3.33 18.18
N ALA A 367 15.15 -3.24 17.89
CA ALA A 367 14.67 -2.82 16.57
C ALA A 367 14.89 -1.32 16.37
N TYR A 368 15.11 -0.91 15.13
CA TYR A 368 15.17 0.50 14.74
C TYR A 368 13.90 0.89 13.99
N LEU A 369 13.29 2.00 14.37
CA LEU A 369 12.10 2.54 13.72
C LEU A 369 12.32 3.96 13.20
N PRO A 370 11.72 4.31 12.04
CA PRO A 370 11.71 5.67 11.53
C PRO A 370 11.18 6.68 12.55
N PRO A 371 11.63 7.96 12.53
CA PRO A 371 11.05 9.01 13.33
C PRO A 371 9.55 9.20 13.02
N THR A 372 8.75 9.46 14.03
CA THR A 372 7.30 9.67 13.89
C THR A 372 6.96 10.84 12.95
N GLU A 373 7.73 11.93 13.02
CA GLU A 373 7.56 13.11 12.16
C GLU A 373 7.77 12.80 10.68
N SER A 374 8.71 11.92 10.32
CA SER A 374 8.91 11.49 8.93
C SER A 374 7.70 10.71 8.40
N ALA A 375 7.09 9.88 9.24
CA ALA A 375 5.87 9.17 8.91
C ALA A 375 4.72 10.16 8.63
N PHE A 376 4.57 11.21 9.46
CA PHE A 376 3.56 12.25 9.24
C PHE A 376 3.87 13.12 8.03
N ASN A 377 5.14 13.44 7.76
CA ASN A 377 5.53 14.19 6.57
C ASN A 377 5.09 13.46 5.30
N TYR A 378 5.40 12.16 5.17
CA TYR A 378 4.92 11.37 4.05
C TYR A 378 3.38 11.40 3.97
N ARG A 379 2.69 11.06 5.05
CA ARG A 379 1.22 10.94 5.07
C ARG A 379 0.52 12.27 4.74
N THR A 380 1.13 13.40 5.11
CA THR A 380 0.57 14.74 4.84
C THR A 380 0.83 15.19 3.42
N PHE A 381 2.06 15.00 2.91
CA PHE A 381 2.49 15.60 1.64
C PHE A 381 2.24 14.71 0.43
N ALA A 382 2.16 13.38 0.57
CA ALA A 382 1.94 12.49 -0.57
C ALA A 382 0.61 12.77 -1.32
N PRO A 383 -0.55 12.94 -0.63
CA PRO A 383 -1.79 13.32 -1.31
C PRO A 383 -1.69 14.65 -2.06
N MET A 384 -1.04 15.64 -1.44
CA MET A 384 -0.88 16.98 -2.04
C MET A 384 0.01 16.93 -3.28
N ALA A 385 1.12 16.18 -3.21
CA ALA A 385 2.03 16.00 -4.33
C ALA A 385 1.36 15.26 -5.49
N TYR A 386 0.62 14.18 -5.21
CA TYR A 386 0.01 13.38 -6.26
C TYR A 386 -1.08 14.16 -7.01
N ASP A 387 -1.92 14.88 -6.29
CA ASP A 387 -2.94 15.75 -6.89
C ASP A 387 -2.30 16.84 -7.79
N LYS A 388 -1.24 17.50 -7.31
CA LYS A 388 -0.50 18.50 -8.07
C LYS A 388 0.16 17.89 -9.31
N ILE A 389 0.84 16.73 -9.18
CA ILE A 389 1.46 16.04 -10.31
C ILE A 389 0.43 15.59 -11.34
N PHE A 390 -0.70 15.07 -10.88
CA PHE A 390 -1.81 14.65 -11.72
C PHE A 390 -2.36 15.84 -12.53
N HIS A 391 -2.48 17.03 -11.90
CA HIS A 391 -2.87 18.27 -12.54
C HIS A 391 -1.82 18.71 -13.60
N ILE A 392 -0.53 18.68 -13.26
CA ILE A 392 0.57 19.04 -14.18
C ILE A 392 0.52 18.15 -15.43
N ILE A 393 0.41 16.83 -15.26
CA ILE A 393 0.35 15.90 -16.40
C ILE A 393 -0.84 16.24 -17.30
N LYS A 394 -2.03 16.46 -16.74
CA LYS A 394 -3.24 16.80 -17.52
C LYS A 394 -3.10 18.10 -18.29
N THR A 395 -2.50 19.11 -17.69
CA THR A 395 -2.39 20.45 -18.31
C THR A 395 -1.26 20.52 -19.36
N THR A 396 -0.18 19.76 -19.18
CA THR A 396 0.97 19.77 -20.09
C THR A 396 0.83 18.77 -21.25
N ALA A 397 0.29 17.58 -21.01
CA ALA A 397 0.02 16.58 -22.06
C ALA A 397 -1.29 16.90 -22.82
N ALA A 398 -2.24 17.57 -22.15
CA ALA A 398 -3.49 18.10 -22.71
C ALA A 398 -4.24 17.10 -23.64
N SER A 399 -4.73 17.58 -24.78
CA SER A 399 -5.48 16.77 -25.77
C SER A 399 -4.63 15.66 -26.42
N GLY A 400 -3.30 15.69 -26.27
CA GLY A 400 -2.42 14.60 -26.74
C GLY A 400 -2.81 13.23 -26.20
N LEU A 401 -3.46 13.20 -25.05
CA LEU A 401 -3.89 11.97 -24.39
C LEU A 401 -5.23 11.42 -24.90
N ILE A 402 -6.03 12.21 -25.62
CA ILE A 402 -7.38 11.79 -26.04
C ILE A 402 -7.52 11.55 -27.54
N TYR A 403 -6.63 12.04 -28.38
CA TYR A 403 -6.65 11.72 -29.80
C TYR A 403 -5.70 10.56 -30.12
N LEU A 404 -6.16 9.36 -29.84
CA LEU A 404 -5.44 8.11 -30.02
C LEU A 404 -6.30 7.12 -30.80
N PRO A 405 -5.69 6.18 -31.57
CA PRO A 405 -6.45 5.12 -32.19
C PRO A 405 -7.17 4.27 -31.15
N GLY A 406 -8.34 3.74 -31.52
CA GLY A 406 -9.22 2.99 -30.63
C GLY A 406 -8.55 1.74 -30.07
N SER A 407 -7.78 1.04 -30.89
CA SER A 407 -7.03 -0.14 -30.48
C SER A 407 -5.76 -0.34 -31.33
N ASN A 408 -4.90 -1.25 -30.88
CA ASN A 408 -3.73 -1.70 -31.63
C ASN A 408 -4.08 -2.34 -32.98
N LEU A 409 -5.35 -2.70 -33.22
CA LEU A 409 -5.83 -3.22 -34.50
C LEU A 409 -5.78 -2.16 -35.61
N ASP A 410 -5.97 -0.89 -35.27
CA ASP A 410 -5.82 0.21 -36.22
C ASP A 410 -4.40 0.28 -36.78
N LEU A 411 -3.39 -0.02 -35.96
CA LEU A 411 -1.98 -0.10 -36.38
C LEU A 411 -1.68 -1.33 -37.25
N LYS A 412 -2.50 -2.37 -37.18
CA LYS A 412 -2.39 -3.59 -38.01
C LYS A 412 -3.10 -3.46 -39.34
N ASN A 413 -3.98 -2.48 -39.51
CA ASN A 413 -4.61 -2.17 -40.80
C ASN A 413 -3.65 -1.32 -41.65
N PRO A 414 -3.23 -1.76 -42.86
CA PRO A 414 -2.25 -1.06 -43.65
C PRO A 414 -2.64 0.37 -44.04
N GLU A 415 -3.89 0.63 -44.36
CA GLU A 415 -4.42 1.93 -44.75
C GLU A 415 -4.38 2.91 -43.55
N LEU A 416 -4.93 2.45 -42.42
CA LEU A 416 -4.96 3.27 -41.19
C LEU A 416 -3.55 3.51 -40.66
N ASN A 417 -2.68 2.50 -40.69
CA ASN A 417 -1.32 2.62 -40.26
C ASN A 417 -0.53 3.65 -41.09
N ALA A 418 -0.74 3.70 -42.40
CA ALA A 418 -0.14 4.70 -43.26
C ALA A 418 -0.61 6.14 -42.91
N ASN A 419 -1.89 6.29 -42.61
CA ASN A 419 -2.47 7.56 -42.14
C ASN A 419 -1.89 7.95 -40.77
N LEU A 420 -1.83 7.02 -39.82
CA LEU A 420 -1.26 7.24 -38.48
C LEU A 420 0.23 7.60 -38.55
N ALA A 421 0.99 6.95 -39.43
CA ALA A 421 2.40 7.28 -39.66
C ALA A 421 2.60 8.72 -40.10
N ARG A 422 1.68 9.27 -40.88
CA ARG A 422 1.73 10.64 -41.36
C ARG A 422 1.22 11.67 -40.33
N TYR A 423 0.07 11.40 -39.72
CA TYR A 423 -0.67 12.41 -38.95
C TYR A 423 -0.56 12.24 -37.43
N CYS A 424 -0.07 11.09 -36.96
CA CYS A 424 0.08 10.79 -35.54
C CYS A 424 1.52 10.50 -35.13
N ARG A 425 2.52 10.85 -35.94
CA ARG A 425 3.94 10.76 -35.54
C ARG A 425 4.27 11.72 -34.42
N GLY A 426 5.31 11.44 -33.67
CA GLY A 426 5.87 12.37 -32.70
C GLY A 426 6.73 13.45 -33.36
N SER A 427 7.29 14.33 -32.54
CA SER A 427 8.24 15.35 -32.94
C SER A 427 9.60 14.71 -33.23
N GLY A 428 10.41 15.34 -34.12
CA GLY A 428 11.69 14.82 -34.50
C GLY A 428 11.56 13.46 -35.17
N ASP A 429 12.38 12.51 -34.72
CA ASP A 429 12.42 11.13 -35.23
C ASP A 429 11.51 10.15 -34.51
N ILE A 430 10.65 10.63 -33.60
CA ILE A 430 9.72 9.78 -32.85
C ILE A 430 8.64 9.28 -33.80
N THR A 431 8.57 7.95 -33.95
CA THR A 431 7.60 7.30 -34.86
C THR A 431 6.15 7.43 -34.30
N HIS A 432 5.16 7.22 -35.17
CA HIS A 432 3.76 7.15 -34.74
C HIS A 432 3.52 6.00 -33.74
N LEU A 433 4.22 4.90 -33.91
CA LEU A 433 4.11 3.75 -33.02
C LEU A 433 4.61 4.08 -31.61
N ASP A 434 5.77 4.70 -31.51
CA ASP A 434 6.34 5.12 -30.22
C ASP A 434 5.46 6.17 -29.55
N ARG A 435 5.01 7.19 -30.30
CA ARG A 435 4.09 8.20 -29.80
C ARG A 435 2.79 7.59 -29.24
N ILE A 436 2.15 6.74 -30.01
CA ILE A 436 0.86 6.11 -29.60
C ILE A 436 1.11 5.26 -28.35
N LYS A 437 2.21 4.51 -28.28
CA LYS A 437 2.57 3.69 -27.13
C LYS A 437 2.81 4.54 -25.87
N ILE A 438 3.55 5.64 -25.97
CA ILE A 438 3.80 6.58 -24.86
C ILE A 438 2.49 7.18 -24.36
N MET A 439 1.65 7.68 -25.27
CA MET A 439 0.38 8.33 -24.92
C MET A 439 -0.63 7.35 -24.32
N LYS A 440 -0.73 6.11 -24.82
CA LYS A 440 -1.57 5.06 -24.24
C LYS A 440 -1.11 4.68 -22.84
N LEU A 441 0.21 4.59 -22.62
CA LEU A 441 0.76 4.34 -21.28
C LEU A 441 0.41 5.46 -20.30
N MET A 442 0.54 6.72 -20.73
CA MET A 442 0.17 7.87 -19.90
C MET A 442 -1.34 7.94 -19.67
N TRP A 443 -2.15 7.64 -20.70
CA TRP A 443 -3.60 7.57 -20.55
C TRP A 443 -4.02 6.50 -19.53
N ASP A 444 -3.44 5.30 -19.60
CA ASP A 444 -3.72 4.23 -18.65
C ASP A 444 -3.30 4.60 -17.23
N ALA A 445 -2.21 5.35 -17.09
CA ALA A 445 -1.73 5.84 -15.78
C ALA A 445 -2.67 6.86 -15.12
N ILE A 446 -3.31 7.77 -15.89
CA ILE A 446 -4.03 8.90 -15.31
C ILE A 446 -5.45 9.14 -15.84
N GLY A 447 -5.82 8.60 -17.00
CA GLY A 447 -7.09 8.90 -17.68
C GLY A 447 -8.08 7.73 -17.68
N SER A 448 -7.62 6.50 -17.49
CA SER A 448 -8.45 5.30 -17.43
C SER A 448 -9.15 5.16 -16.07
N GLU A 449 -10.08 4.20 -15.95
CA GLU A 449 -10.68 3.83 -14.65
C GLU A 449 -9.60 3.40 -13.64
N PHE A 450 -8.57 2.68 -14.10
CA PHE A 450 -7.40 2.32 -13.31
C PHE A 450 -6.66 3.57 -12.80
N GLY A 451 -6.37 4.52 -13.69
CA GLY A 451 -5.75 5.81 -13.33
C GLY A 451 -6.59 6.60 -12.33
N GLY A 452 -7.92 6.65 -12.53
CA GLY A 452 -8.87 7.29 -11.61
C GLY A 452 -8.89 6.63 -10.23
N ARG A 453 -8.89 5.29 -10.17
CA ARG A 453 -8.79 4.55 -8.91
C ARG A 453 -7.46 4.84 -8.20
N HIS A 454 -6.37 4.91 -8.95
CA HIS A 454 -5.06 5.23 -8.37
C HIS A 454 -4.98 6.68 -7.87
N HIS A 455 -5.67 7.62 -8.51
CA HIS A 455 -5.78 8.98 -7.98
C HIS A 455 -6.48 8.99 -6.62
N LEU A 456 -7.65 8.36 -6.50
CA LEU A 456 -8.35 8.20 -5.21
C LEU A 456 -7.51 7.46 -4.17
N TYR A 457 -6.80 6.43 -4.61
CA TYR A 457 -5.94 5.65 -3.74
C TYR A 457 -4.83 6.49 -3.11
N GLU A 458 -4.08 7.26 -3.89
CA GLU A 458 -2.99 8.09 -3.36
C GLU A 458 -3.50 9.25 -2.49
N LEU A 459 -4.68 9.79 -2.78
CA LEU A 459 -5.32 10.82 -1.95
C LEU A 459 -5.76 10.30 -0.58
N ASN A 460 -6.17 9.03 -0.49
CA ASN A 460 -6.79 8.46 0.72
C ASN A 460 -5.98 7.33 1.36
N TYR A 461 -4.86 6.94 0.77
CA TYR A 461 -4.03 5.82 1.21
C TYR A 461 -3.70 5.81 2.70
N ALA A 462 -3.32 6.97 3.22
CA ALA A 462 -2.83 7.14 4.58
C ALA A 462 -3.95 7.52 5.59
N GLY A 463 -5.19 7.60 5.15
CA GLY A 463 -6.35 8.06 5.92
C GLY A 463 -6.81 9.47 5.54
N ALA A 464 -7.81 9.99 6.24
CA ALA A 464 -8.36 11.32 6.00
C ALA A 464 -7.31 12.43 6.30
N ALA A 465 -7.19 13.38 5.39
CA ALA A 465 -6.12 14.41 5.44
C ALA A 465 -6.18 15.30 6.69
N ASP A 466 -7.38 15.65 7.15
CA ASP A 466 -7.62 16.43 8.36
C ASP A 466 -7.22 15.65 9.62
N ALA A 467 -7.61 14.38 9.71
CA ALA A 467 -7.24 13.51 10.81
C ALA A 467 -5.71 13.31 10.92
N ILE A 468 -5.03 13.14 9.78
CA ILE A 468 -3.56 13.04 9.73
C ILE A 468 -2.90 14.32 10.27
N ARG A 469 -3.39 15.51 9.86
CA ARG A 469 -2.86 16.80 10.31
C ARG A 469 -3.09 17.01 11.81
N VAL A 470 -4.24 16.62 12.33
CA VAL A 470 -4.53 16.64 13.78
C VAL A 470 -3.60 15.69 14.53
N GLN A 471 -3.37 14.48 14.03
CA GLN A 471 -2.42 13.52 14.60
C GLN A 471 -0.98 14.06 14.59
N CYS A 472 -0.55 14.73 13.53
CA CYS A 472 0.76 15.36 13.42
C CYS A 472 0.94 16.45 14.51
N LEU A 473 -0.03 17.33 14.69
CA LEU A 473 -0.03 18.34 15.76
C LEU A 473 -0.03 17.67 17.15
N GLY A 474 -0.83 16.62 17.33
CA GLY A 474 -0.87 15.83 18.57
C GLY A 474 0.48 15.23 18.92
N ALA A 475 1.17 14.64 17.94
CA ALA A 475 2.51 14.09 18.11
C ALA A 475 3.52 15.16 18.51
N ALA A 476 3.55 16.33 17.83
CA ALA A 476 4.42 17.44 18.16
C ALA A 476 4.20 17.99 19.59
N ARG A 477 2.95 17.95 20.06
CA ARG A 477 2.62 18.30 21.47
C ARG A 477 3.12 17.23 22.44
N ALA A 478 2.89 15.96 22.15
CA ALA A 478 3.27 14.84 23.02
C ALA A 478 4.80 14.70 23.17
N THR A 479 5.56 14.96 22.11
CA THR A 479 7.04 14.92 22.12
C THR A 479 7.68 16.19 22.68
N GLY A 480 6.91 17.25 22.96
CA GLY A 480 7.41 18.54 23.42
C GLY A 480 7.97 19.45 22.32
N GLU A 481 7.96 19.02 21.05
CA GLU A 481 8.45 19.84 19.92
C GLU A 481 7.64 21.15 19.79
N MET A 482 6.31 21.08 19.95
CA MET A 482 5.48 22.28 19.92
C MET A 482 5.85 23.27 21.04
N ALA A 483 6.23 22.78 22.22
CA ALA A 483 6.69 23.63 23.31
C ALA A 483 8.02 24.33 22.99
N LYS A 484 8.94 23.63 22.30
CA LYS A 484 10.21 24.22 21.83
C LYS A 484 9.95 25.33 20.80
N MET A 485 9.08 25.07 19.81
CA MET A 485 8.69 26.08 18.81
C MET A 485 8.05 27.31 19.47
N ARG A 486 7.13 27.09 20.41
CA ARG A 486 6.48 28.17 21.18
C ARG A 486 7.49 28.98 22.01
N LYS A 487 8.48 28.32 22.62
CA LYS A 487 9.53 29.01 23.41
C LYS A 487 10.33 29.97 22.54
N LEU A 488 10.61 29.62 21.27
CA LEU A 488 11.31 30.51 20.33
C LEU A 488 10.52 31.78 20.05
N SER A 489 9.20 31.67 19.78
CA SER A 489 8.36 32.86 19.58
C SER A 489 8.18 33.72 20.82
N ILE A 490 8.05 33.09 22.00
CA ILE A 490 7.98 33.81 23.28
C ILE A 490 9.26 34.61 23.54
N ARG A 491 10.44 34.01 23.23
CA ARG A 491 11.72 34.70 23.35
C ARG A 491 11.75 35.95 22.48
N CYS A 492 11.32 35.84 21.19
CA CYS A 492 11.23 37.00 20.31
C CYS A 492 10.30 38.08 20.87
N MET A 493 9.14 37.70 21.43
CA MET A 493 8.20 38.65 22.03
C MET A 493 8.75 39.32 23.31
N SER A 494 9.73 38.73 23.95
CA SER A 494 10.38 39.32 25.14
C SER A 494 11.44 40.37 24.81
N ASP A 495 11.84 40.45 23.51
CA ASP A 495 12.86 41.40 23.06
C ASP A 495 12.31 42.84 22.86
N TYR A 496 10.98 43.03 22.94
CA TYR A 496 10.33 44.33 22.76
C TYR A 496 9.07 44.50 23.62
N ASN A 497 8.70 45.75 23.82
CA ASN A 497 7.46 46.16 24.47
C ASN A 497 6.90 47.44 23.78
N LEU A 498 5.91 48.10 24.40
CA LEU A 498 5.31 49.30 23.84
C LEU A 498 6.27 50.52 23.78
N ASP A 499 7.37 50.47 24.57
CA ASP A 499 8.39 51.54 24.67
C ASP A 499 9.61 51.28 23.76
N GLY A 500 9.67 50.13 23.09
CA GLY A 500 10.75 49.75 22.17
C GLY A 500 11.42 48.41 22.51
N TRP A 501 12.68 48.27 22.11
CA TRP A 501 13.49 47.08 22.39
C TRP A 501 13.84 46.98 23.86
N THR A 502 13.61 45.83 24.49
CA THR A 502 13.93 45.58 25.90
C THR A 502 15.40 45.24 26.13
N ASN A 503 16.08 44.78 25.09
CA ASN A 503 17.53 44.45 25.11
C ASN A 503 18.26 45.39 24.15
N SER A 504 18.57 46.59 24.57
CA SER A 504 19.42 47.56 23.88
C SER A 504 20.86 47.50 24.39
#